data_8346abafd78877e7aea76edbfea3bcc7
#
_entry.id   8346abafd78877e7aea76edbfea3bcc7
#
_cell.length_a   1.000
_cell.length_b   1.000
_cell.length_c   1.000
_cell.angle_alpha   90.00
_cell.angle_beta   90.00
_cell.angle_gamma   90.00
#
_symmetry.space_group_name_H-M   'P 1'
#
loop_
_entity.id
_entity.type
_entity.pdbx_description
1 polymer ?
#
loop_
_entity_poly.entity_id
_entity_poly.type
_entity_poly.pdbx_seq_one_letter_code
_entity_poly.pdbx_strand_id
1 'polypeptide(L)'
;MTVIRRDPGGGANLAALRGHNAALVLGLLRTAGAAGISRLELAERTGLTPQAVSKITARLRAEGLAAEAGHRASTGGKPRTVLRLVPTAAHAVGAHLDRDGLTLVLADLTGTPVALRHRPLTLAEGPEPALTVLTEEVRALLTGAGIGAGTDTGADNGTGTGTGTDAGADTGTDAGGGGAGTGAVLGIGVAMPGPLDHARGVPGRVTGAPVWDGYAVRDVLEARLGLPVTLDKDTNAAALGLALRPGAPRSFAYVHLGTGLGAGLVVGGVPLRGARTGAGELGHQTVQLDGEPCVCGARGCLEALCLAAVARGDLPGAARVLGTGAANLVRLLDIDRVLLGGRVVLGAPGLFADGVAGVLAGLRLPTPVEVAADPHAVAVGAAHLALAPVFGQDLDRDLDRAFDRGFDRGFGQEAARGRRPGQARRPE
;
A
#
# COMPACT_ATOMS: atom_id res chain seq x y z
N MET A 1 -5.47 -11.22 -24.92
CA MET A 1 -5.98 -12.35 -24.12
C MET A 1 -4.85 -13.38 -24.01
N THR A 2 -4.03 -13.24 -22.99
CA THR A 2 -2.94 -14.20 -22.75
C THR A 2 -3.29 -14.98 -21.49
N VAL A 3 -3.54 -16.27 -21.68
CA VAL A 3 -3.86 -17.23 -20.62
C VAL A 3 -2.59 -17.55 -19.88
N ILE A 4 -2.47 -17.12 -18.62
CA ILE A 4 -1.41 -17.58 -17.73
C ILE A 4 -1.74 -18.97 -17.26
N ARG A 5 -0.95 -19.96 -17.67
CA ARG A 5 -0.98 -21.34 -17.17
C ARG A 5 -0.50 -21.36 -15.72
N ARG A 6 -1.17 -22.14 -14.90
CA ARG A 6 -0.90 -22.33 -13.47
C ARG A 6 -0.37 -23.73 -13.24
N ASP A 7 0.65 -23.84 -12.39
CA ASP A 7 1.02 -25.09 -11.73
C ASP A 7 0.52 -25.12 -10.28
N PRO A 8 0.06 -26.27 -9.77
CA PRO A 8 -0.48 -26.42 -8.44
C PRO A 8 0.58 -26.94 -7.47
N GLY A 9 1.01 -26.11 -6.53
CA GLY A 9 1.93 -26.48 -5.45
C GLY A 9 1.79 -25.64 -4.22
N GLY A 10 1.20 -26.18 -3.18
CA GLY A 10 1.36 -25.98 -1.73
C GLY A 10 1.66 -24.58 -1.19
N GLY A 11 0.64 -23.76 -1.06
CA GLY A 11 0.58 -22.53 -0.27
C GLY A 11 -0.88 -22.18 -0.07
N ALA A 12 -1.24 -21.33 0.90
CA ALA A 12 -2.61 -20.89 1.10
C ALA A 12 -3.25 -20.63 -0.27
N ASN A 13 -4.35 -21.32 -0.53
CA ASN A 13 -4.90 -21.51 -1.88
C ASN A 13 -5.24 -20.15 -2.53
N LEU A 14 -4.28 -19.55 -3.24
CA LEU A 14 -4.42 -18.27 -3.95
C LEU A 14 -5.63 -18.26 -4.90
N ALA A 15 -6.08 -19.43 -5.34
CA ALA A 15 -7.30 -19.56 -6.14
C ALA A 15 -8.57 -19.12 -5.38
N ALA A 16 -8.59 -19.27 -4.07
CA ALA A 16 -9.70 -18.88 -3.23
C ALA A 16 -9.77 -17.36 -3.00
N LEU A 17 -8.64 -16.67 -3.01
CA LEU A 17 -8.54 -15.21 -2.88
C LEU A 17 -8.94 -14.47 -4.17
N ARG A 18 -9.09 -15.18 -5.29
CA ARG A 18 -9.32 -14.58 -6.62
C ARG A 18 -10.78 -14.33 -6.96
N GLY A 19 -11.71 -14.64 -6.10
CA GLY A 19 -13.11 -14.28 -6.32
C GLY A 19 -13.35 -12.84 -5.89
N HIS A 20 -13.84 -11.96 -6.77
CA HIS A 20 -14.18 -10.57 -6.44
C HIS A 20 -14.98 -10.44 -5.13
N ASN A 21 -15.97 -11.32 -4.95
CA ASN A 21 -16.80 -11.33 -3.74
C ASN A 21 -16.04 -11.74 -2.47
N ALA A 22 -15.06 -12.64 -2.58
CA ALA A 22 -14.22 -13.01 -1.45
C ALA A 22 -13.28 -11.87 -1.05
N ALA A 23 -12.73 -11.17 -2.02
CA ALA A 23 -11.88 -10.02 -1.81
C ALA A 23 -12.63 -8.86 -1.14
N LEU A 24 -13.90 -8.60 -1.52
CA LEU A 24 -14.77 -7.63 -0.83
C LEU A 24 -14.98 -8.02 0.65
N VAL A 25 -15.27 -9.30 0.92
CA VAL A 25 -15.45 -9.79 2.29
C VAL A 25 -14.16 -9.66 3.09
N LEU A 26 -13.00 -10.04 2.52
CA LEU A 26 -11.69 -9.88 3.16
C LEU A 26 -11.38 -8.41 3.46
N GLY A 27 -11.67 -7.49 2.53
CA GLY A 27 -11.51 -6.06 2.73
C GLY A 27 -12.32 -5.54 3.91
N LEU A 28 -13.57 -6.00 4.06
CA LEU A 28 -14.43 -5.63 5.19
C LEU A 28 -13.95 -6.25 6.51
N LEU A 29 -13.45 -7.49 6.50
CA LEU A 29 -12.84 -8.12 7.67
C LEU A 29 -11.59 -7.36 8.13
N ARG A 30 -10.72 -6.93 7.20
CA ARG A 30 -9.56 -6.09 7.49
C ARG A 30 -9.96 -4.77 8.14
N THR A 31 -10.94 -4.07 7.55
CA THR A 31 -11.41 -2.77 8.06
C THR A 31 -12.09 -2.90 9.43
N ALA A 32 -12.77 -4.01 9.70
CA ALA A 32 -13.40 -4.27 11.00
C ALA A 32 -12.39 -4.54 12.12
N GLY A 33 -11.18 -4.93 11.79
CA GLY A 33 -10.09 -5.16 12.73
C GLY A 33 -10.44 -6.17 13.82
N ALA A 34 -9.95 -5.94 15.04
CA ALA A 34 -10.18 -6.81 16.20
C ALA A 34 -11.65 -6.89 16.63
N ALA A 35 -12.45 -5.83 16.38
CA ALA A 35 -13.87 -5.81 16.71
C ALA A 35 -14.70 -6.82 15.90
N GLY A 36 -14.19 -7.22 14.74
CA GLY A 36 -14.85 -8.15 13.84
C GLY A 36 -16.14 -7.62 13.25
N ILE A 37 -16.72 -8.40 12.34
CA ILE A 37 -17.95 -8.07 11.61
C ILE A 37 -18.83 -9.31 11.50
N SER A 38 -20.15 -9.17 11.64
CA SER A 38 -21.09 -10.27 11.51
C SER A 38 -21.39 -10.60 10.04
N ARG A 39 -21.88 -11.84 9.77
CA ARG A 39 -22.31 -12.23 8.41
C ARG A 39 -23.42 -11.36 7.87
N LEU A 40 -24.31 -10.86 8.73
CA LEU A 40 -25.39 -9.97 8.32
C LEU A 40 -24.84 -8.61 7.86
N GLU A 41 -23.96 -8.00 8.66
CA GLU A 41 -23.28 -6.75 8.29
C GLU A 41 -22.45 -6.90 7.00
N LEU A 42 -21.80 -8.06 6.82
CA LEU A 42 -21.11 -8.38 5.57
C LEU A 42 -22.06 -8.41 4.38
N ALA A 43 -23.25 -9.05 4.53
CA ALA A 43 -24.25 -9.09 3.47
C ALA A 43 -24.78 -7.69 3.13
N GLU A 44 -25.12 -6.90 4.13
CA GLU A 44 -25.59 -5.52 3.99
C GLU A 44 -24.56 -4.63 3.27
N ARG A 45 -23.28 -4.72 3.67
CA ARG A 45 -22.22 -3.85 3.14
C ARG A 45 -21.71 -4.27 1.76
N THR A 46 -21.78 -5.56 1.44
CA THR A 46 -21.35 -6.08 0.13
C THR A 46 -22.45 -6.14 -0.90
N GLY A 47 -23.73 -6.08 -0.48
CA GLY A 47 -24.89 -6.36 -1.33
C GLY A 47 -25.04 -7.84 -1.72
N LEU A 48 -24.27 -8.74 -1.11
CA LEU A 48 -24.31 -10.17 -1.36
C LEU A 48 -25.48 -10.83 -0.59
N THR A 49 -26.01 -11.92 -1.13
CA THR A 49 -27.01 -12.72 -0.39
C THR A 49 -26.39 -13.34 0.87
N PRO A 50 -27.17 -13.54 1.96
CA PRO A 50 -26.70 -14.21 3.18
C PRO A 50 -26.09 -15.59 2.93
N GLN A 51 -26.61 -16.33 1.94
CA GLN A 51 -26.07 -17.63 1.54
C GLN A 51 -24.68 -17.51 0.90
N ALA A 52 -24.47 -16.52 0.01
CA ALA A 52 -23.18 -16.26 -0.60
C ALA A 52 -22.13 -15.88 0.46
N VAL A 53 -22.48 -14.98 1.39
CA VAL A 53 -21.62 -14.60 2.50
C VAL A 53 -21.29 -15.79 3.38
N SER A 54 -22.27 -16.64 3.71
CA SER A 54 -22.05 -17.85 4.51
C SER A 54 -21.07 -18.81 3.82
N LYS A 55 -21.22 -19.03 2.52
CA LYS A 55 -20.30 -19.89 1.73
C LYS A 55 -18.89 -19.31 1.68
N ILE A 56 -18.76 -18.00 1.44
CA ILE A 56 -17.45 -17.31 1.40
C ILE A 56 -16.77 -17.39 2.76
N THR A 57 -17.46 -17.01 3.83
CA THR A 57 -16.88 -17.00 5.18
C THR A 57 -16.54 -18.39 5.69
N ALA A 58 -17.33 -19.42 5.34
CA ALA A 58 -16.98 -20.81 5.66
C ALA A 58 -15.68 -21.24 4.99
N ARG A 59 -15.51 -20.88 3.69
CA ARG A 59 -14.27 -21.15 2.96
C ARG A 59 -13.08 -20.40 3.55
N LEU A 60 -13.20 -19.09 3.81
CA LEU A 60 -12.12 -18.29 4.42
C LEU A 60 -11.68 -18.83 5.80
N ARG A 61 -12.63 -19.39 6.57
CA ARG A 61 -12.31 -20.06 7.83
C ARG A 61 -11.59 -21.39 7.61
N ALA A 62 -12.03 -22.19 6.67
CA ALA A 62 -11.35 -23.46 6.32
C ALA A 62 -9.92 -23.22 5.81
N GLU A 63 -9.67 -22.09 5.17
CA GLU A 63 -8.35 -21.64 4.69
C GLU A 63 -7.52 -20.91 5.78
N GLY A 64 -8.05 -20.77 7.00
CA GLY A 64 -7.37 -20.08 8.10
C GLY A 64 -7.32 -18.57 7.98
N LEU A 65 -7.92 -17.96 6.95
CA LEU A 65 -7.89 -16.51 6.69
C LEU A 65 -8.83 -15.72 7.59
N ALA A 66 -9.88 -16.35 8.11
CA ALA A 66 -10.84 -15.76 9.02
C ALA A 66 -11.09 -16.66 10.22
N ALA A 67 -11.32 -16.06 11.38
CA ALA A 67 -11.67 -16.76 12.61
C ALA A 67 -12.88 -16.12 13.29
N GLU A 68 -13.53 -16.87 14.19
CA GLU A 68 -14.56 -16.31 15.04
C GLU A 68 -13.92 -15.44 16.14
N ALA A 69 -14.46 -14.23 16.32
CA ALA A 69 -13.99 -13.24 17.29
C ALA A 69 -14.92 -13.14 18.51
N GLY A 70 -15.86 -14.09 18.66
CA GLY A 70 -16.84 -14.10 19.74
C GLY A 70 -18.26 -13.73 19.25
N HIS A 71 -19.10 -13.28 20.18
CA HIS A 71 -20.49 -12.97 19.93
C HIS A 71 -20.79 -11.52 20.32
N ARG A 72 -21.48 -10.77 19.46
CA ARG A 72 -22.08 -9.49 19.87
C ARG A 72 -23.36 -9.72 20.65
N ALA A 73 -23.55 -8.97 21.75
CA ALA A 73 -24.80 -8.94 22.49
C ALA A 73 -25.97 -8.57 21.54
N SER A 74 -27.06 -9.31 21.63
CA SER A 74 -28.26 -9.05 20.86
C SER A 74 -29.33 -8.44 21.76
N THR A 75 -29.99 -7.40 21.28
CA THR A 75 -31.10 -6.74 22.00
C THR A 75 -32.42 -7.52 21.93
N GLY A 76 -32.40 -8.81 21.60
CA GLY A 76 -33.62 -9.63 21.51
C GLY A 76 -33.51 -10.77 20.51
N GLY A 77 -32.49 -11.61 20.60
CA GLY A 77 -32.32 -12.78 19.72
C GLY A 77 -31.04 -13.56 20.00
N LYS A 78 -30.76 -14.61 19.22
CA LYS A 78 -29.52 -15.39 19.37
C LYS A 78 -28.31 -14.48 19.15
N PRO A 79 -27.29 -14.51 20.04
CA PRO A 79 -26.05 -13.72 19.86
C PRO A 79 -25.43 -13.95 18.48
N ARG A 80 -25.03 -12.86 17.82
CA ARG A 80 -24.47 -12.93 16.47
C ARG A 80 -23.00 -13.24 16.54
N THR A 81 -22.57 -14.31 15.88
CA THR A 81 -21.14 -14.62 15.71
C THR A 81 -20.49 -13.55 14.84
N VAL A 82 -19.41 -12.95 15.33
CA VAL A 82 -18.55 -12.04 14.57
C VAL A 82 -17.32 -12.76 14.06
N LEU A 83 -16.84 -12.35 12.90
CA LEU A 83 -15.66 -12.87 12.23
C LEU A 83 -14.61 -11.79 12.17
N ARG A 84 -13.34 -12.18 12.29
CA ARG A 84 -12.18 -11.32 12.11
C ARG A 84 -11.22 -11.93 11.10
N LEU A 85 -10.40 -11.10 10.49
CA LEU A 85 -9.25 -11.54 9.72
C LEU A 85 -8.22 -12.19 10.66
N VAL A 86 -7.51 -13.21 10.21
CA VAL A 86 -6.36 -13.79 10.91
C VAL A 86 -5.10 -13.11 10.36
N PRO A 87 -4.45 -12.19 11.09
CA PRO A 87 -3.33 -11.42 10.57
C PRO A 87 -2.17 -12.30 10.08
N THR A 88 -1.83 -13.32 10.86
CA THR A 88 -0.69 -14.21 10.61
C THR A 88 -0.94 -15.28 9.54
N ALA A 89 -2.14 -15.32 8.95
CA ALA A 89 -2.49 -16.32 7.93
C ALA A 89 -1.69 -16.17 6.63
N ALA A 90 -1.27 -14.96 6.32
CA ALA A 90 -0.41 -14.68 5.17
C ALA A 90 0.40 -13.41 5.41
N HIS A 91 1.48 -13.27 4.64
CA HIS A 91 2.41 -12.15 4.72
C HIS A 91 2.70 -11.58 3.34
N ALA A 92 3.21 -10.35 3.30
CA ALA A 92 3.78 -9.74 2.11
C ALA A 92 5.09 -9.04 2.46
N VAL A 93 6.01 -9.00 1.52
CA VAL A 93 7.26 -8.24 1.67
C VAL A 93 7.09 -6.89 0.98
N GLY A 94 7.45 -5.82 1.68
CA GLY A 94 7.64 -4.50 1.10
C GLY A 94 9.12 -4.15 1.04
N ALA A 95 9.61 -3.79 -0.12
CA ALA A 95 10.98 -3.38 -0.36
C ALA A 95 11.01 -1.92 -0.80
N HIS A 96 11.73 -1.08 -0.08
CA HIS A 96 12.06 0.27 -0.49
C HIS A 96 13.53 0.33 -0.92
N LEU A 97 13.75 0.47 -2.21
CA LEU A 97 15.04 0.75 -2.83
C LEU A 97 15.21 2.27 -2.92
N ASP A 98 15.90 2.89 -1.96
CA ASP A 98 16.30 4.30 -2.05
C ASP A 98 17.67 4.42 -2.73
N ARG A 99 18.09 5.62 -3.07
CA ARG A 99 19.38 5.89 -3.74
C ARG A 99 20.58 5.38 -2.96
N ASP A 100 20.50 5.32 -1.62
CA ASP A 100 21.57 4.99 -0.70
C ASP A 100 21.24 3.89 0.31
N GLY A 101 20.12 3.16 0.11
CA GLY A 101 19.72 2.11 1.02
C GLY A 101 18.57 1.24 0.56
N LEU A 102 18.49 0.06 1.16
CA LEU A 102 17.40 -0.89 1.05
C LEU A 102 16.71 -1.03 2.41
N THR A 103 15.41 -0.84 2.45
CA THR A 103 14.59 -1.15 3.62
C THR A 103 13.58 -2.19 3.25
N LEU A 104 13.55 -3.29 3.99
CA LEU A 104 12.59 -4.37 3.84
C LEU A 104 11.66 -4.43 5.04
N VAL A 105 10.39 -4.62 4.78
CA VAL A 105 9.34 -4.88 5.78
C VAL A 105 8.65 -6.18 5.44
N LEU A 106 8.55 -7.09 6.39
CA LEU A 106 7.59 -8.18 6.34
C LEU A 106 6.33 -7.69 7.03
N ALA A 107 5.22 -7.66 6.33
CA ALA A 107 3.92 -7.26 6.87
C ALA A 107 2.97 -8.45 6.92
N ASP A 108 2.13 -8.50 7.95
CA ASP A 108 1.04 -9.47 8.04
C ASP A 108 -0.12 -9.13 7.06
N LEU A 109 -1.15 -9.94 7.06
CA LEU A 109 -2.30 -9.77 6.16
C LEU A 109 -3.07 -8.46 6.41
N THR A 110 -2.92 -7.81 7.56
CA THR A 110 -3.49 -6.49 7.83
C THR A 110 -2.62 -5.36 7.29
N GLY A 111 -1.37 -5.64 6.94
CA GLY A 111 -0.36 -4.67 6.55
C GLY A 111 0.47 -4.16 7.73
N THR A 112 0.32 -4.78 8.91
CA THR A 112 1.13 -4.44 10.08
C THR A 112 2.53 -5.03 9.96
N PRO A 113 3.62 -4.24 10.14
CA PRO A 113 4.98 -4.75 10.12
C PRO A 113 5.24 -5.77 11.23
N VAL A 114 5.78 -6.93 10.88
CA VAL A 114 6.17 -8.01 11.81
C VAL A 114 7.68 -8.22 11.87
N ALA A 115 8.40 -7.82 10.82
CA ALA A 115 9.86 -7.80 10.81
C ALA A 115 10.37 -6.69 9.88
N LEU A 116 11.57 -6.21 10.17
CA LEU A 116 12.24 -5.14 9.44
C LEU A 116 13.72 -5.49 9.23
N ARG A 117 14.23 -5.15 8.04
CA ARG A 117 15.66 -5.18 7.73
C ARG A 117 16.05 -3.90 7.01
N HIS A 118 17.26 -3.43 7.29
CA HIS A 118 17.86 -2.31 6.58
C HIS A 118 19.28 -2.68 6.13
N ARG A 119 19.64 -2.29 4.89
CA ARG A 119 20.94 -2.53 4.31
C ARG A 119 21.41 -1.30 3.54
N PRO A 120 22.63 -0.80 3.76
CA PRO A 120 23.26 0.18 2.86
C PRO A 120 23.34 -0.39 1.44
N LEU A 121 23.05 0.43 0.45
CA LEU A 121 23.00 0.07 -0.95
C LEU A 121 23.14 1.34 -1.77
N THR A 122 23.78 1.26 -2.95
CA THR A 122 23.90 2.38 -3.87
C THR A 122 23.28 2.02 -5.21
N LEU A 123 22.17 2.69 -5.58
CA LEU A 123 21.54 2.47 -6.89
C LEU A 123 22.45 2.79 -8.07
N ALA A 124 23.43 3.66 -7.88
CA ALA A 124 24.41 4.02 -8.92
C ALA A 124 25.29 2.85 -9.38
N GLU A 125 25.42 1.79 -8.56
CA GLU A 125 26.16 0.56 -8.94
C GLU A 125 25.39 -0.28 -9.97
N GLY A 126 24.13 0.05 -10.23
CA GLY A 126 23.32 -0.59 -11.24
C GLY A 126 22.36 -1.67 -10.70
N PRO A 127 21.51 -2.19 -11.60
CA PRO A 127 20.43 -3.09 -11.19
C PRO A 127 20.91 -4.46 -10.69
N GLU A 128 21.92 -5.07 -11.31
CA GLU A 128 22.34 -6.42 -10.95
C GLU A 128 22.86 -6.54 -9.52
N PRO A 129 23.81 -5.70 -9.04
CA PRO A 129 24.25 -5.74 -7.65
C PRO A 129 23.10 -5.44 -6.68
N ALA A 130 22.28 -4.43 -6.97
CA ALA A 130 21.18 -4.02 -6.11
C ALA A 130 20.11 -5.11 -5.96
N LEU A 131 19.72 -5.75 -7.05
CA LEU A 131 18.71 -6.82 -7.03
C LEU A 131 19.25 -8.13 -6.43
N THR A 132 20.57 -8.36 -6.51
CA THR A 132 21.22 -9.47 -5.80
C THR A 132 21.11 -9.28 -4.30
N VAL A 133 21.52 -8.11 -3.80
CA VAL A 133 21.38 -7.75 -2.37
C VAL A 133 19.91 -7.84 -1.93
N LEU A 134 18.97 -7.28 -2.70
CA LEU A 134 17.54 -7.35 -2.38
C LEU A 134 17.08 -8.80 -2.26
N THR A 135 17.44 -9.67 -3.21
CA THR A 135 17.06 -11.08 -3.21
C THR A 135 17.58 -11.82 -1.98
N GLU A 136 18.85 -11.59 -1.61
CA GLU A 136 19.49 -12.20 -0.44
C GLU A 136 18.83 -11.73 0.86
N GLU A 137 18.58 -10.43 0.99
CA GLU A 137 17.98 -9.84 2.18
C GLU A 137 16.50 -10.24 2.34
N VAL A 138 15.75 -10.41 1.24
CA VAL A 138 14.39 -10.97 1.29
C VAL A 138 14.41 -12.40 1.82
N ARG A 139 15.29 -13.26 1.30
CA ARG A 139 15.42 -14.64 1.81
C ARG A 139 15.81 -14.68 3.29
N ALA A 140 16.74 -13.82 3.70
CA ALA A 140 17.18 -13.70 5.08
C ALA A 140 16.04 -13.18 6.00
N LEU A 141 15.22 -12.24 5.51
CA LEU A 141 14.05 -11.74 6.24
C LEU A 141 13.01 -12.86 6.48
N LEU A 142 12.70 -13.62 5.44
CA LEU A 142 11.73 -14.72 5.51
C LEU A 142 12.23 -15.86 6.41
N THR A 143 13.48 -16.27 6.26
CA THR A 143 14.10 -17.29 7.11
C THR A 143 14.12 -16.85 8.58
N GLY A 144 14.50 -15.59 8.85
CA GLY A 144 14.51 -15.03 10.21
C GLY A 144 13.12 -14.94 10.86
N ALA A 145 12.07 -14.83 10.06
CA ALA A 145 10.68 -14.86 10.51
C ALA A 145 10.10 -16.28 10.63
N GLY A 146 10.88 -17.32 10.35
CA GLY A 146 10.40 -18.71 10.35
C GLY A 146 9.41 -19.04 9.21
N ILE A 147 9.41 -18.22 8.16
CA ILE A 147 8.55 -18.41 6.99
C ILE A 147 9.40 -19.08 5.91
N GLY A 148 9.12 -20.35 5.60
CA GLY A 148 9.79 -21.07 4.51
C GLY A 148 9.47 -20.41 3.17
N ALA A 149 10.50 -20.07 2.39
CA ALA A 149 10.32 -19.78 0.97
C ALA A 149 9.85 -21.09 0.33
N GLY A 150 8.58 -21.15 -0.07
CA GLY A 150 7.98 -22.36 -0.66
C GLY A 150 8.62 -22.71 -1.99
N THR A 151 9.76 -23.41 -1.94
CA THR A 151 10.33 -24.16 -3.04
C THR A 151 10.56 -25.58 -2.55
N ASP A 152 9.48 -26.31 -2.27
CA ASP A 152 9.57 -27.77 -2.15
C ASP A 152 9.04 -28.40 -3.44
N THR A 153 9.94 -28.55 -4.41
CA THR A 153 9.84 -29.58 -5.45
C THR A 153 10.44 -30.84 -4.87
N GLY A 154 9.71 -31.49 -3.96
CA GLY A 154 10.09 -32.75 -3.37
C GLY A 154 9.16 -33.86 -3.86
N ALA A 155 9.48 -34.44 -5.00
CA ALA A 155 9.07 -35.81 -5.28
C ALA A 155 9.95 -36.72 -4.42
N ASP A 156 9.39 -37.31 -3.39
CA ASP A 156 9.94 -38.55 -2.85
C ASP A 156 8.80 -39.51 -2.46
N ASN A 157 8.63 -40.52 -3.35
CA ASN A 157 7.81 -41.69 -3.14
C ASN A 157 8.60 -42.65 -2.23
N GLY A 158 8.38 -42.55 -0.93
CA GLY A 158 8.87 -43.50 0.06
C GLY A 158 7.74 -44.36 0.63
N THR A 159 7.44 -45.46 -0.02
CA THR A 159 6.67 -46.55 0.57
C THR A 159 7.45 -47.17 1.73
N GLY A 160 6.98 -46.92 2.96
CA GLY A 160 7.50 -47.58 4.17
C GLY A 160 6.36 -48.08 5.03
N THR A 161 6.02 -49.36 4.83
CA THR A 161 5.19 -50.14 5.76
C THR A 161 5.95 -50.39 7.06
N GLY A 162 5.41 -49.97 8.20
CA GLY A 162 5.95 -50.30 9.51
C GLY A 162 4.85 -50.34 10.55
N THR A 163 4.39 -51.55 10.86
CA THR A 163 3.53 -51.89 11.98
C THR A 163 4.31 -51.82 13.30
N GLY A 164 3.73 -51.27 14.34
CA GLY A 164 4.30 -51.31 15.69
C GLY A 164 3.39 -50.67 16.72
N THR A 165 2.83 -51.52 17.54
CA THR A 165 1.93 -51.32 18.67
C THR A 165 2.60 -50.69 19.88
N ASP A 166 1.75 -50.10 20.71
CA ASP A 166 1.64 -50.01 22.17
C ASP A 166 2.03 -48.73 22.93
N ALA A 167 0.99 -48.26 23.54
CA ALA A 167 0.71 -47.88 24.91
C ALA A 167 1.79 -47.15 25.76
N GLY A 168 1.38 -46.02 26.33
CA GLY A 168 2.04 -45.36 27.45
C GLY A 168 1.43 -44.03 27.80
N ALA A 169 0.67 -44.02 28.89
CA ALA A 169 0.00 -42.83 29.44
C ALA A 169 0.97 -41.85 30.09
N ASP A 170 0.55 -40.60 30.09
CA ASP A 170 0.35 -39.72 31.23
C ASP A 170 1.24 -38.50 31.40
N THR A 171 0.53 -37.48 31.87
CA THR A 171 0.91 -36.23 32.54
C THR A 171 1.49 -35.08 31.71
N GLY A 172 0.59 -34.18 31.45
CA GLY A 172 0.48 -32.78 31.49
C GLY A 172 1.64 -31.90 31.92
N THR A 173 1.87 -30.93 31.10
CA THR A 173 2.05 -29.53 31.51
C THR A 173 1.80 -28.62 30.29
N ASP A 174 0.73 -27.83 30.41
CA ASP A 174 0.46 -26.71 29.54
C ASP A 174 1.64 -25.73 29.59
N ALA A 175 2.38 -25.67 28.50
CA ALA A 175 3.19 -24.51 28.14
C ALA A 175 2.75 -24.10 26.74
N GLY A 176 1.90 -23.07 26.67
CA GLY A 176 1.40 -22.48 25.46
C GLY A 176 2.54 -21.97 24.57
N GLY A 177 3.13 -22.86 23.80
CA GLY A 177 3.95 -22.56 22.64
C GLY A 177 3.00 -22.34 21.47
N GLY A 178 2.60 -21.08 21.23
CA GLY A 178 1.95 -20.69 19.99
C GLY A 178 2.87 -21.04 18.83
N GLY A 179 2.63 -22.17 18.17
CA GLY A 179 3.25 -22.52 16.91
C GLY A 179 2.97 -21.36 15.93
N ALA A 180 4.01 -20.61 15.61
CA ALA A 180 3.95 -19.63 14.53
C ALA A 180 3.57 -20.41 13.27
N GLY A 181 2.29 -20.31 12.89
CA GLY A 181 1.82 -20.86 11.64
C GLY A 181 2.65 -20.27 10.52
N THR A 182 3.24 -21.11 9.70
CA THR A 182 4.01 -20.73 8.51
C THR A 182 3.05 -20.11 7.50
N GLY A 183 2.68 -18.84 7.70
CA GLY A 183 1.80 -18.10 6.79
C GLY A 183 2.49 -17.93 5.43
N ALA A 184 1.74 -18.18 4.35
CA ALA A 184 2.26 -18.04 2.99
C ALA A 184 2.66 -16.59 2.70
N VAL A 185 3.74 -16.40 1.92
CA VAL A 185 4.11 -15.10 1.36
C VAL A 185 3.34 -14.89 0.07
N LEU A 186 2.53 -13.83 0.01
CA LEU A 186 1.63 -13.54 -1.12
C LEU A 186 2.34 -12.87 -2.28
N GLY A 187 3.44 -12.18 -2.01
CA GLY A 187 4.22 -11.45 -3.01
C GLY A 187 5.11 -10.39 -2.39
N ILE A 188 5.77 -9.66 -3.27
CA ILE A 188 6.69 -8.59 -2.94
C ILE A 188 6.27 -7.31 -3.65
N GLY A 189 6.08 -6.25 -2.88
CA GLY A 189 5.97 -4.91 -3.43
C GLY A 189 7.33 -4.24 -3.39
N VAL A 190 7.75 -3.67 -4.51
CA VAL A 190 8.99 -2.92 -4.63
C VAL A 190 8.66 -1.47 -4.89
N ALA A 191 9.17 -0.59 -4.04
CA ALA A 191 9.07 0.85 -4.18
C ALA A 191 10.45 1.43 -4.47
N MET A 192 10.58 2.25 -5.50
CA MET A 192 11.85 2.87 -5.88
C MET A 192 11.64 4.28 -6.44
N PRO A 193 12.70 5.10 -6.53
CA PRO A 193 12.60 6.41 -7.16
C PRO A 193 12.09 6.34 -8.61
N GLY A 194 11.26 7.32 -8.98
CA GLY A 194 10.80 7.49 -10.36
C GLY A 194 11.87 8.15 -11.27
N PRO A 195 11.53 8.28 -12.56
CA PRO A 195 10.32 7.80 -13.23
C PRO A 195 10.32 6.27 -13.46
N LEU A 196 9.14 5.67 -13.51
CA LEU A 196 8.99 4.25 -13.82
C LEU A 196 7.62 3.96 -14.48
N ASP A 197 7.51 2.81 -15.13
CA ASP A 197 6.27 2.25 -15.64
C ASP A 197 5.83 1.11 -14.71
N HIS A 198 4.89 1.39 -13.80
CA HIS A 198 4.41 0.41 -12.82
C HIS A 198 3.67 -0.75 -13.49
N ALA A 199 2.96 -0.50 -14.61
CA ALA A 199 2.23 -1.54 -15.33
C ALA A 199 3.16 -2.55 -15.99
N ARG A 200 4.31 -2.11 -16.51
CA ARG A 200 5.35 -2.95 -17.07
C ARG A 200 6.34 -3.48 -16.03
N GLY A 201 6.44 -2.84 -14.87
CA GLY A 201 7.44 -3.17 -13.84
C GLY A 201 8.86 -2.77 -14.22
N VAL A 202 9.00 -1.64 -14.92
CA VAL A 202 10.25 -1.20 -15.53
C VAL A 202 10.57 0.23 -15.09
N PRO A 203 11.73 0.53 -14.48
CA PRO A 203 12.17 1.88 -14.24
C PRO A 203 12.44 2.61 -15.57
N GLY A 204 12.24 3.92 -15.55
CA GLY A 204 12.77 4.83 -16.55
C GLY A 204 14.14 5.36 -16.14
N ARG A 205 14.49 6.54 -16.65
CA ARG A 205 15.77 7.18 -16.36
C ARG A 205 15.80 7.76 -14.94
N VAL A 206 16.09 6.90 -13.98
CA VAL A 206 16.20 7.29 -12.55
C VAL A 206 17.32 8.31 -12.39
N THR A 207 17.02 9.41 -11.69
CA THR A 207 17.99 10.47 -11.42
C THR A 207 19.17 9.94 -10.58
N GLY A 208 20.40 10.13 -11.08
CA GLY A 208 21.64 9.63 -10.45
C GLY A 208 21.92 8.15 -10.71
N ALA A 209 21.02 7.42 -11.40
CA ALA A 209 21.20 6.02 -11.74
C ALA A 209 20.62 5.68 -13.12
N PRO A 210 21.13 6.29 -14.22
CA PRO A 210 20.55 6.15 -15.56
C PRO A 210 20.62 4.72 -16.12
N VAL A 211 21.46 3.87 -15.57
CA VAL A 211 21.63 2.46 -15.97
C VAL A 211 20.40 1.59 -15.68
N TRP A 212 19.43 2.10 -14.91
CA TRP A 212 18.17 1.42 -14.63
C TRP A 212 17.14 1.57 -15.74
N ASP A 213 17.35 2.48 -16.68
CA ASP A 213 16.38 2.79 -17.75
C ASP A 213 16.08 1.54 -18.59
N GLY A 214 14.82 1.15 -18.60
CA GLY A 214 14.35 -0.02 -19.34
C GLY A 214 14.67 -1.39 -18.72
N TYR A 215 15.27 -1.45 -17.52
CA TYR A 215 15.60 -2.72 -16.89
C TYR A 215 14.34 -3.43 -16.34
N ALA A 216 14.17 -4.73 -16.62
CA ALA A 216 12.98 -5.50 -16.28
C ALA A 216 12.98 -5.95 -14.78
N VAL A 217 12.88 -5.00 -13.86
CA VAL A 217 12.98 -5.25 -12.41
C VAL A 217 11.99 -6.30 -11.93
N ARG A 218 10.72 -6.20 -12.34
CA ARG A 218 9.68 -7.16 -11.98
C ARG A 218 10.05 -8.58 -12.38
N ASP A 219 10.32 -8.78 -13.67
CA ASP A 219 10.54 -10.12 -14.24
C ASP A 219 11.78 -10.78 -13.62
N VAL A 220 12.84 -10.01 -13.41
CA VAL A 220 14.07 -10.48 -12.78
C VAL A 220 13.84 -10.92 -11.34
N LEU A 221 13.11 -10.14 -10.56
CA LEU A 221 12.81 -10.49 -9.16
C LEU A 221 11.84 -11.66 -9.06
N GLU A 222 10.82 -11.72 -9.93
CA GLU A 222 9.91 -12.87 -10.01
C GLU A 222 10.67 -14.16 -10.32
N ALA A 223 11.60 -14.12 -11.28
CA ALA A 223 12.44 -15.26 -11.61
C ALA A 223 13.36 -15.69 -10.47
N ARG A 224 13.93 -14.74 -9.71
CA ARG A 224 14.86 -15.03 -8.60
C ARG A 224 14.18 -15.52 -7.33
N LEU A 225 12.97 -15.04 -7.05
CA LEU A 225 12.28 -15.27 -5.78
C LEU A 225 11.11 -16.25 -5.89
N GLY A 226 10.61 -16.52 -7.10
CA GLY A 226 9.44 -17.37 -7.30
C GLY A 226 8.14 -16.79 -6.73
N LEU A 227 8.11 -15.48 -6.47
CA LEU A 227 6.97 -14.77 -5.88
C LEU A 227 6.49 -13.68 -6.83
N PRO A 228 5.18 -13.37 -6.85
CA PRO A 228 4.66 -12.24 -7.60
C PRO A 228 5.30 -10.92 -7.14
N VAL A 229 5.68 -10.07 -8.07
CA VAL A 229 6.30 -8.76 -7.79
C VAL A 229 5.46 -7.63 -8.36
N THR A 230 5.24 -6.59 -7.54
CA THR A 230 4.59 -5.34 -7.94
C THR A 230 5.57 -4.20 -7.76
N LEU A 231 5.78 -3.38 -8.80
CA LEU A 231 6.67 -2.23 -8.76
C LEU A 231 5.86 -0.93 -8.79
N ASP A 232 6.20 0.04 -7.91
CA ASP A 232 5.65 1.40 -7.98
C ASP A 232 6.67 2.43 -7.48
N LYS A 233 6.35 3.72 -7.66
CA LYS A 233 7.17 4.78 -7.07
C LYS A 233 7.10 4.76 -5.55
N ASP A 234 8.20 5.11 -4.92
CA ASP A 234 8.34 5.22 -3.47
C ASP A 234 7.23 6.08 -2.84
N THR A 235 6.97 7.25 -3.39
CA THR A 235 5.92 8.15 -2.90
C THR A 235 4.51 7.61 -3.12
N ASN A 236 4.24 6.90 -4.23
CA ASN A 236 2.96 6.24 -4.47
C ASN A 236 2.72 5.10 -3.48
N ALA A 237 3.75 4.29 -3.22
CA ALA A 237 3.68 3.22 -2.24
C ALA A 237 3.36 3.77 -0.84
N ALA A 238 4.09 4.80 -0.39
CA ALA A 238 3.83 5.45 0.89
C ALA A 238 2.40 6.01 0.96
N ALA A 239 1.96 6.72 -0.08
CA ALA A 239 0.61 7.28 -0.15
C ALA A 239 -0.48 6.19 -0.10
N LEU A 240 -0.28 5.05 -0.77
CA LEU A 240 -1.17 3.89 -0.67
C LEU A 240 -1.26 3.38 0.78
N GLY A 241 -0.13 3.14 1.43
CA GLY A 241 -0.10 2.67 2.81
C GLY A 241 -0.81 3.63 3.77
N LEU A 242 -0.64 4.94 3.57
CA LEU A 242 -1.31 5.97 4.36
C LEU A 242 -2.82 6.03 4.08
N ALA A 243 -3.25 5.87 2.82
CA ALA A 243 -4.66 5.86 2.43
C ALA A 243 -5.44 4.68 3.03
N LEU A 244 -4.76 3.59 3.33
CA LEU A 244 -5.36 2.38 3.90
C LEU A 244 -5.49 2.41 5.44
N ARG A 245 -4.95 3.44 6.10
CA ARG A 245 -5.08 3.61 7.55
C ARG A 245 -6.51 3.98 7.94
N PRO A 246 -7.01 3.50 9.10
CA PRO A 246 -8.30 3.93 9.61
C PRO A 246 -8.36 5.45 9.78
N GLY A 247 -9.42 6.08 9.26
CA GLY A 247 -9.61 7.53 9.36
C GLY A 247 -8.74 8.36 8.41
N ALA A 248 -8.04 7.74 7.45
CA ALA A 248 -7.27 8.47 6.44
C ALA A 248 -8.16 9.43 5.65
N PRO A 249 -7.66 10.63 5.30
CA PRO A 249 -8.36 11.56 4.43
C PRO A 249 -8.58 10.94 3.04
N ARG A 250 -9.66 11.34 2.37
CA ARG A 250 -9.97 10.80 1.06
C ARG A 250 -9.09 11.37 -0.06
N SER A 251 -8.66 12.61 0.10
CA SER A 251 -7.80 13.27 -0.87
C SER A 251 -6.65 13.97 -0.14
N PHE A 252 -5.43 13.57 -0.43
CA PHE A 252 -4.25 14.14 0.21
C PHE A 252 -3.01 14.01 -0.68
N ALA A 253 -2.00 14.80 -0.38
CA ALA A 253 -0.66 14.63 -0.90
C ALA A 253 0.29 14.16 0.20
N TYR A 254 1.01 13.08 -0.04
CA TYR A 254 2.18 12.70 0.75
C TYR A 254 3.41 13.28 0.08
N VAL A 255 4.09 14.20 0.75
CA VAL A 255 5.29 14.88 0.25
C VAL A 255 6.50 14.31 0.97
N HIS A 256 7.38 13.69 0.21
CA HIS A 256 8.59 13.02 0.71
C HIS A 256 9.82 13.86 0.41
N LEU A 257 10.56 14.27 1.45
CA LEU A 257 11.87 14.90 1.35
C LEU A 257 12.92 14.01 2.00
N GLY A 258 13.70 13.35 1.17
CA GLY A 258 14.78 12.42 1.56
C GLY A 258 16.05 12.69 0.77
N THR A 259 16.53 11.71 0.00
CA THR A 259 17.62 11.87 -0.99
C THR A 259 17.19 12.69 -2.19
N GLY A 260 15.88 12.74 -2.44
CA GLY A 260 15.21 13.56 -3.42
C GLY A 260 13.92 14.12 -2.84
N LEU A 261 13.10 14.73 -3.72
CA LEU A 261 11.80 15.26 -3.38
C LEU A 261 10.76 14.76 -4.36
N GLY A 262 9.70 14.15 -3.85
CA GLY A 262 8.57 13.67 -4.64
C GLY A 262 7.25 13.77 -3.87
N ALA A 263 6.15 13.51 -4.55
CA ALA A 263 4.85 13.40 -3.92
C ALA A 263 4.09 12.16 -4.38
N GLY A 264 3.38 11.51 -3.45
CA GLY A 264 2.34 10.54 -3.74
C GLY A 264 0.98 11.20 -3.55
N LEU A 265 0.13 11.10 -4.55
CA LEU A 265 -1.16 11.78 -4.57
C LEU A 265 -2.27 10.74 -4.36
N VAL A 266 -3.23 11.05 -3.49
CA VAL A 266 -4.45 10.26 -3.30
C VAL A 266 -5.64 11.15 -3.57
N VAL A 267 -6.52 10.70 -4.45
CA VAL A 267 -7.75 11.40 -4.83
C VAL A 267 -8.93 10.43 -4.68
N GLY A 268 -9.92 10.83 -3.89
CA GLY A 268 -11.07 9.96 -3.63
C GLY A 268 -10.76 8.65 -2.91
N GLY A 269 -9.60 8.54 -2.26
CA GLY A 269 -9.11 7.34 -1.57
C GLY A 269 -8.25 6.41 -2.43
N VAL A 270 -7.91 6.83 -3.66
CA VAL A 270 -7.14 6.04 -4.62
C VAL A 270 -5.85 6.78 -5.01
N PRO A 271 -4.70 6.10 -5.07
CA PRO A 271 -3.46 6.70 -5.55
C PRO A 271 -3.56 7.15 -7.01
N LEU A 272 -3.24 8.42 -7.26
CA LEU A 272 -3.19 9.00 -8.61
C LEU A 272 -1.80 8.78 -9.22
N ARG A 273 -1.68 7.81 -10.12
CA ARG A 273 -0.43 7.50 -10.82
C ARG A 273 -0.24 8.32 -12.08
N GLY A 274 -1.35 8.72 -12.74
CA GLY A 274 -1.33 9.34 -14.06
C GLY A 274 -1.08 8.31 -15.18
N ALA A 275 -1.22 8.75 -16.42
CA ALA A 275 -1.17 7.88 -17.58
C ALA A 275 0.18 7.13 -17.81
N ARG A 276 1.25 7.60 -17.19
CA ARG A 276 2.62 7.06 -17.34
C ARG A 276 3.35 6.98 -16.00
N THR A 277 2.63 6.78 -14.92
CA THR A 277 3.15 6.81 -13.54
C THR A 277 3.86 8.14 -13.16
N GLY A 278 3.65 9.19 -13.93
CA GLY A 278 4.33 10.48 -13.77
C GLY A 278 3.62 11.47 -12.83
N ALA A 279 2.46 11.11 -12.25
CA ALA A 279 1.83 12.00 -11.29
C ALA A 279 2.68 12.09 -10.02
N GLY A 280 2.73 13.28 -9.41
CA GLY A 280 3.51 13.49 -8.18
C GLY A 280 5.00 13.77 -8.37
N GLU A 281 5.47 14.05 -9.59
CA GLU A 281 6.83 14.55 -9.87
C GLU A 281 7.00 16.01 -9.39
N LEU A 282 6.57 16.26 -8.14
CA LEU A 282 6.56 17.58 -7.50
C LEU A 282 7.94 18.20 -7.41
N GLY A 283 8.96 17.38 -7.17
CA GLY A 283 10.35 17.82 -7.03
C GLY A 283 10.85 18.55 -8.26
N HIS A 284 10.35 18.22 -9.45
CA HIS A 284 10.75 18.83 -10.71
C HIS A 284 9.85 19.98 -11.16
N GLN A 285 8.90 20.40 -10.33
CA GLN A 285 8.15 21.63 -10.59
C GLN A 285 9.08 22.83 -10.45
N THR A 286 9.20 23.65 -11.51
CA THR A 286 9.95 24.90 -11.49
C THR A 286 9.18 25.94 -10.66
N VAL A 287 9.78 26.44 -9.59
CA VAL A 287 9.24 27.48 -8.73
C VAL A 287 10.07 28.76 -8.76
N GLN A 288 11.23 28.72 -9.40
CA GLN A 288 12.10 29.87 -9.63
C GLN A 288 12.76 29.76 -11.02
N LEU A 289 12.34 30.58 -11.98
CA LEU A 289 12.75 30.43 -13.39
C LEU A 289 14.27 30.42 -13.59
N ASP A 290 15.00 31.28 -12.92
CA ASP A 290 16.47 31.41 -13.01
C ASP A 290 17.18 30.82 -11.77
N GLY A 291 16.53 29.88 -11.09
CA GLY A 291 17.07 29.26 -9.86
C GLY A 291 18.18 28.26 -10.11
N GLU A 292 18.53 27.53 -9.06
CA GLU A 292 19.59 26.51 -9.05
C GLU A 292 19.40 25.49 -10.19
N PRO A 293 20.49 25.02 -10.80
CA PRO A 293 20.42 23.92 -11.77
C PRO A 293 19.86 22.66 -11.12
N CYS A 294 18.96 21.96 -11.82
CA CYS A 294 18.44 20.68 -11.40
C CYS A 294 19.05 19.55 -12.23
N VAL A 295 19.25 18.39 -11.59
CA VAL A 295 19.73 17.18 -12.25
C VAL A 295 18.81 16.67 -13.38
N CYS A 296 17.55 17.11 -13.42
CA CYS A 296 16.62 16.81 -14.52
C CYS A 296 16.91 17.63 -15.80
N GLY A 297 17.87 18.58 -15.76
CA GLY A 297 18.22 19.47 -16.86
C GLY A 297 17.51 20.82 -16.83
N ALA A 298 16.51 21.03 -15.97
CA ALA A 298 15.83 22.30 -15.77
C ALA A 298 16.54 23.17 -14.71
N ARG A 299 15.97 24.34 -14.41
CA ARG A 299 16.46 25.24 -13.36
C ARG A 299 15.32 25.61 -12.41
N GLY A 300 15.69 25.86 -11.13
CA GLY A 300 14.76 26.31 -10.09
C GLY A 300 13.66 25.32 -9.76
N CYS A 301 13.94 24.03 -9.93
CA CYS A 301 13.07 22.97 -9.49
C CYS A 301 12.98 22.96 -7.95
N LEU A 302 11.82 22.60 -7.43
CA LEU A 302 11.54 22.53 -6.00
C LEU A 302 12.56 21.65 -5.27
N GLU A 303 12.93 20.50 -5.84
CA GLU A 303 13.96 19.58 -5.29
C GLU A 303 15.32 20.27 -5.18
N ALA A 304 15.80 20.89 -6.28
CA ALA A 304 17.09 21.54 -6.28
C ALA A 304 17.20 22.63 -5.22
N LEU A 305 16.16 23.46 -5.09
CA LEU A 305 16.10 24.53 -4.09
C LEU A 305 16.02 23.99 -2.65
N CYS A 306 15.18 22.97 -2.40
CA CYS A 306 15.07 22.34 -1.08
C CYS A 306 16.38 21.69 -0.68
N LEU A 307 16.97 20.85 -1.54
CA LEU A 307 18.21 20.12 -1.21
C LEU A 307 19.39 21.08 -1.04
N ALA A 308 19.48 22.15 -1.84
CA ALA A 308 20.50 23.19 -1.66
C ALA A 308 20.33 23.92 -0.30
N ALA A 309 19.12 24.20 0.13
CA ALA A 309 18.86 24.80 1.45
C ALA A 309 19.24 23.82 2.57
N VAL A 310 18.86 22.54 2.47
CA VAL A 310 19.23 21.49 3.43
C VAL A 310 20.77 21.36 3.54
N ALA A 311 21.47 21.34 2.40
CA ALA A 311 22.93 21.22 2.37
C ALA A 311 23.63 22.40 3.06
N ARG A 312 23.02 23.59 3.05
CA ARG A 312 23.53 24.77 3.78
C ARG A 312 23.09 24.85 5.25
N GLY A 313 22.31 23.87 5.73
CA GLY A 313 21.72 23.88 7.07
C GLY A 313 20.53 24.86 7.22
N ASP A 314 20.04 25.46 6.13
CA ASP A 314 18.87 26.33 6.14
C ASP A 314 17.58 25.52 6.06
N LEU A 315 17.28 24.77 7.14
CA LEU A 315 16.02 24.00 7.23
C LEU A 315 14.76 24.87 7.18
N PRO A 316 14.71 26.08 7.82
CA PRO A 316 13.57 26.97 7.64
C PRO A 316 13.36 27.40 6.18
N GLY A 317 14.45 27.66 5.45
CA GLY A 317 14.40 27.96 4.01
C GLY A 317 13.86 26.78 3.21
N ALA A 318 14.37 25.57 3.47
CA ALA A 318 13.86 24.35 2.85
C ALA A 318 12.36 24.13 3.12
N ALA A 319 11.90 24.35 4.36
CA ALA A 319 10.49 24.24 4.73
C ALA A 319 9.59 25.26 3.99
N ARG A 320 10.06 26.50 3.81
CA ARG A 320 9.33 27.53 3.02
C ARG A 320 9.24 27.14 1.53
N VAL A 321 10.33 26.65 0.94
CA VAL A 321 10.34 26.19 -0.45
C VAL A 321 9.38 25.01 -0.61
N LEU A 322 9.42 24.01 0.31
CA LEU A 322 8.50 22.88 0.33
C LEU A 322 7.05 23.32 0.44
N GLY A 323 6.78 24.33 1.29
CA GLY A 323 5.46 24.95 1.46
C GLY A 323 4.90 25.55 0.17
N THR A 324 5.77 26.13 -0.68
CA THR A 324 5.36 26.63 -2.00
C THR A 324 4.87 25.48 -2.89
N GLY A 325 5.58 24.36 -2.94
CA GLY A 325 5.15 23.16 -3.67
C GLY A 325 3.85 22.57 -3.12
N ALA A 326 3.72 22.51 -1.80
CA ALA A 326 2.49 22.04 -1.16
C ALA A 326 1.30 22.95 -1.50
N ALA A 327 1.47 24.29 -1.48
CA ALA A 327 0.43 25.24 -1.86
C ALA A 327 -0.03 25.07 -3.32
N ASN A 328 0.90 24.75 -4.22
CA ASN A 328 0.55 24.47 -5.62
C ASN A 328 -0.31 23.21 -5.74
N LEU A 329 0.03 22.11 -5.01
CA LEU A 329 -0.79 20.89 -4.98
C LEU A 329 -2.20 21.18 -4.42
N VAL A 330 -2.29 21.90 -3.31
CA VAL A 330 -3.58 22.26 -2.70
C VAL A 330 -4.46 23.03 -3.68
N ARG A 331 -3.89 24.04 -4.39
CA ARG A 331 -4.65 24.83 -5.36
C ARG A 331 -5.06 24.07 -6.61
N LEU A 332 -4.24 23.11 -7.05
CA LEU A 332 -4.52 22.35 -8.27
C LEU A 332 -5.47 21.17 -8.06
N LEU A 333 -5.44 20.56 -6.87
CA LEU A 333 -6.11 19.29 -6.63
C LEU A 333 -7.23 19.38 -5.58
N ASP A 334 -7.34 20.51 -4.86
CA ASP A 334 -8.33 20.73 -3.79
C ASP A 334 -8.34 19.57 -2.77
N ILE A 335 -7.17 19.28 -2.23
CA ILE A 335 -6.95 18.13 -1.32
C ILE A 335 -7.24 18.49 0.13
N ASP A 336 -7.71 17.51 0.90
CA ASP A 336 -8.10 17.65 2.31
C ASP A 336 -6.90 17.86 3.24
N ARG A 337 -5.70 17.36 2.87
CA ARG A 337 -4.53 17.33 3.77
C ARG A 337 -3.21 17.24 3.01
N VAL A 338 -2.15 17.79 3.60
CA VAL A 338 -0.75 17.55 3.21
C VAL A 338 -0.07 16.73 4.30
N LEU A 339 0.48 15.57 3.94
CA LEU A 339 1.26 14.72 4.82
C LEU A 339 2.72 14.83 4.42
N LEU A 340 3.59 15.17 5.37
CA LEU A 340 5.03 15.31 5.15
C LEU A 340 5.76 14.06 5.65
N GLY A 341 6.78 13.63 4.93
CA GLY A 341 7.62 12.51 5.34
C GLY A 341 9.00 12.54 4.68
N GLY A 342 9.74 11.46 4.85
CA GLY A 342 11.13 11.35 4.42
C GLY A 342 12.13 11.78 5.50
N ARG A 343 13.36 11.28 5.38
CA ARG A 343 14.37 11.40 6.43
C ARG A 343 14.73 12.83 6.83
N VAL A 344 14.66 13.77 5.88
CA VAL A 344 14.96 15.19 6.17
C VAL A 344 13.83 15.80 7.01
N VAL A 345 12.57 15.56 6.65
CA VAL A 345 11.41 16.01 7.44
C VAL A 345 11.43 15.39 8.82
N LEU A 346 11.68 14.07 8.92
CA LEU A 346 11.68 13.34 10.19
C LEU A 346 12.83 13.76 11.11
N GLY A 347 13.90 14.36 10.57
CA GLY A 347 14.98 14.96 11.35
C GLY A 347 14.59 16.26 12.07
N ALA A 348 13.54 16.96 11.60
CA ALA A 348 13.04 18.21 12.20
C ALA A 348 11.54 18.37 11.98
N PRO A 349 10.69 17.44 12.48
CA PRO A 349 9.29 17.32 12.07
C PRO A 349 8.45 18.56 12.36
N GLY A 350 8.60 19.17 13.54
CA GLY A 350 7.88 20.40 13.91
C GLY A 350 8.25 21.58 13.01
N LEU A 351 9.55 21.76 12.73
CA LEU A 351 10.02 22.84 11.87
C LEU A 351 9.42 22.76 10.45
N PHE A 352 9.40 21.55 9.87
CA PHE A 352 8.83 21.36 8.53
C PHE A 352 7.31 21.51 8.54
N ALA A 353 6.61 20.95 9.53
CA ALA A 353 5.15 21.09 9.64
C ALA A 353 4.77 22.57 9.77
N ASP A 354 5.37 23.30 10.70
CA ASP A 354 5.09 24.71 10.96
C ASP A 354 5.47 25.59 9.77
N GLY A 355 6.63 25.33 9.14
CA GLY A 355 7.10 26.09 7.99
C GLY A 355 6.20 25.95 6.76
N VAL A 356 5.76 24.72 6.45
CA VAL A 356 4.81 24.46 5.36
C VAL A 356 3.43 25.04 5.69
N ALA A 357 2.92 24.81 6.91
CA ALA A 357 1.64 25.35 7.35
C ALA A 357 1.65 26.90 7.32
N GLY A 358 2.75 27.54 7.71
CA GLY A 358 2.92 29.00 7.65
C GLY A 358 2.81 29.56 6.23
N VAL A 359 3.35 28.86 5.23
CA VAL A 359 3.19 29.24 3.81
C VAL A 359 1.75 29.10 3.37
N LEU A 360 1.08 27.99 3.69
CA LEU A 360 -0.33 27.78 3.35
C LEU A 360 -1.21 28.86 3.98
N ALA A 361 -1.02 29.14 5.27
CA ALA A 361 -1.76 30.16 6.00
C ALA A 361 -1.56 31.57 5.40
N GLY A 362 -0.33 31.94 5.04
CA GLY A 362 -0.02 33.19 4.36
C GLY A 362 -0.73 33.35 3.01
N LEU A 363 -1.03 32.23 2.35
CA LEU A 363 -1.79 32.16 1.09
C LEU A 363 -3.30 31.94 1.30
N ARG A 364 -3.77 31.95 2.56
CA ARG A 364 -5.16 31.71 2.97
C ARG A 364 -5.71 30.34 2.54
N LEU A 365 -4.84 29.31 2.54
CA LEU A 365 -5.21 27.93 2.28
C LEU A 365 -5.40 27.21 3.62
N PRO A 366 -6.62 26.75 3.97
CA PRO A 366 -6.93 26.17 5.28
C PRO A 366 -6.52 24.70 5.41
N THR A 367 -5.83 24.14 4.40
CA THR A 367 -5.48 22.72 4.36
C THR A 367 -4.49 22.35 5.48
N PRO A 368 -4.83 21.41 6.36
CA PRO A 368 -3.94 20.96 7.43
C PRO A 368 -2.66 20.32 6.91
N VAL A 369 -1.58 20.53 7.65
CA VAL A 369 -0.27 19.91 7.39
C VAL A 369 0.10 19.02 8.58
N GLU A 370 0.43 17.76 8.32
CA GLU A 370 0.81 16.79 9.34
C GLU A 370 2.07 16.04 8.91
N VAL A 371 2.81 15.51 9.88
CA VAL A 371 3.96 14.64 9.61
C VAL A 371 3.53 13.18 9.71
N ALA A 372 3.78 12.41 8.66
CA ALA A 372 3.69 10.96 8.69
C ALA A 372 4.92 10.41 9.43
N ALA A 373 4.78 10.19 10.73
CA ALA A 373 5.89 9.92 11.63
C ALA A 373 6.58 8.54 11.42
N ASP A 374 6.01 7.67 10.57
CA ASP A 374 6.57 6.35 10.30
C ASP A 374 7.77 6.47 9.34
N PRO A 375 9.01 6.17 9.79
CA PRO A 375 10.20 6.24 8.95
C PRO A 375 10.22 5.17 7.85
N HIS A 376 9.39 4.14 7.98
CA HIS A 376 9.28 3.02 7.04
C HIS A 376 8.02 3.08 6.18
N ALA A 377 7.32 4.23 6.14
CA ALA A 377 6.06 4.40 5.42
C ALA A 377 6.12 3.93 3.95
N VAL A 378 7.26 4.11 3.28
CA VAL A 378 7.47 3.64 1.91
C VAL A 378 7.50 2.11 1.83
N ALA A 379 8.29 1.45 2.67
CA ALA A 379 8.41 -0.01 2.68
C ALA A 379 7.09 -0.68 3.15
N VAL A 380 6.42 -0.09 4.14
CA VAL A 380 5.08 -0.53 4.57
C VAL A 380 4.07 -0.39 3.43
N GLY A 381 4.08 0.74 2.74
CA GLY A 381 3.25 0.97 1.57
C GLY A 381 3.57 0.01 0.42
N ALA A 382 4.83 -0.33 0.22
CA ALA A 382 5.25 -1.35 -0.74
C ALA A 382 4.66 -2.73 -0.40
N ALA A 383 4.63 -3.15 0.87
CA ALA A 383 3.94 -4.39 1.26
C ALA A 383 2.45 -4.34 0.91
N HIS A 384 1.80 -3.19 1.04
CA HIS A 384 0.41 -3.02 0.63
C HIS A 384 0.20 -3.16 -0.89
N LEU A 385 1.19 -2.83 -1.74
CA LEU A 385 1.10 -3.12 -3.18
C LEU A 385 0.94 -4.61 -3.45
N ALA A 386 1.69 -5.46 -2.73
CA ALA A 386 1.59 -6.91 -2.85
C ALA A 386 0.30 -7.47 -2.24
N LEU A 387 -0.26 -6.82 -1.22
CA LEU A 387 -1.52 -7.21 -0.58
C LEU A 387 -2.76 -6.77 -1.36
N ALA A 388 -2.68 -5.72 -2.16
CA ALA A 388 -3.83 -5.11 -2.84
C ALA A 388 -4.69 -6.09 -3.65
N PRO A 389 -4.12 -7.03 -4.43
CA PRO A 389 -4.91 -8.00 -5.20
C PRO A 389 -5.76 -8.94 -4.34
N VAL A 390 -5.29 -9.24 -3.12
CA VAL A 390 -6.01 -10.12 -2.17
C VAL A 390 -7.31 -9.47 -1.70
N PHE A 391 -7.30 -8.15 -1.56
CA PHE A 391 -8.45 -7.36 -1.12
C PHE A 391 -9.29 -6.84 -2.30
N GLY A 392 -9.01 -7.30 -3.52
CA GLY A 392 -9.74 -6.91 -4.73
C GLY A 392 -9.53 -5.45 -5.12
N GLN A 393 -8.46 -4.85 -4.63
CA GLN A 393 -8.05 -3.52 -5.02
C GLN A 393 -7.31 -3.63 -6.35
N ASP A 394 -8.00 -3.29 -7.42
CA ASP A 394 -7.39 -3.09 -8.73
C ASP A 394 -6.86 -1.65 -8.77
N LEU A 395 -5.59 -1.51 -8.37
CA LEU A 395 -4.94 -0.22 -8.22
C LEU A 395 -4.89 0.62 -9.51
N ASP A 396 -5.17 0.02 -10.65
CA ASP A 396 -5.17 0.68 -11.96
C ASP A 396 -6.58 1.12 -12.40
N ARG A 397 -7.63 0.37 -11.99
CA ARG A 397 -9.03 0.61 -12.40
C ARG A 397 -9.85 1.39 -11.40
N ASP A 398 -9.37 1.52 -10.17
CA ASP A 398 -10.19 2.11 -9.10
C ASP A 398 -10.35 3.64 -9.25
N LEU A 399 -9.48 4.31 -10.02
CA LEU A 399 -9.64 5.74 -10.33
C LEU A 399 -10.88 6.02 -11.17
N ASP A 400 -11.10 5.27 -12.24
CA ASP A 400 -12.28 5.42 -13.10
C ASP A 400 -13.57 5.21 -12.28
N ARG A 401 -13.60 4.20 -11.41
CA ARG A 401 -14.72 3.92 -10.51
C ARG A 401 -14.90 4.96 -9.40
N ALA A 402 -13.82 5.63 -8.97
CA ALA A 402 -13.90 6.69 -7.97
C ALA A 402 -14.52 7.96 -8.57
N PHE A 403 -14.19 8.28 -9.82
CA PHE A 403 -14.82 9.38 -10.56
C PHE A 403 -16.29 9.11 -10.85
N ASP A 404 -16.65 7.92 -11.34
CA ASP A 404 -18.04 7.55 -11.62
C ASP A 404 -18.92 7.62 -10.36
N ARG A 405 -18.45 7.13 -9.22
CA ARG A 405 -19.18 7.20 -7.95
C ARG A 405 -19.31 8.61 -7.38
N GLY A 406 -18.36 9.50 -7.70
CA GLY A 406 -18.41 10.92 -7.33
C GLY A 406 -19.46 11.70 -8.13
N PHE A 407 -19.55 11.42 -9.41
CA PHE A 407 -20.49 12.07 -10.32
C PHE A 407 -21.95 11.72 -10.01
N ASP A 408 -22.26 10.45 -9.72
CA ASP A 408 -23.63 10.00 -9.41
C ASP A 408 -24.18 10.56 -8.09
N ARG A 409 -23.32 10.91 -7.13
CA ARG A 409 -23.76 11.48 -5.84
C ARG A 409 -23.93 12.99 -5.84
N GLY A 410 -23.24 13.71 -6.73
CA GLY A 410 -23.25 15.18 -6.76
C GLY A 410 -24.35 15.78 -7.62
N PHE A 411 -24.68 15.17 -8.72
CA PHE A 411 -25.62 15.72 -9.72
C PHE A 411 -26.98 15.06 -9.77
N GLY A 412 -27.15 13.86 -9.23
CA GLY A 412 -28.42 13.11 -9.26
C GLY A 412 -29.48 13.58 -8.27
N GLN A 413 -29.09 14.25 -7.17
CA GLN A 413 -30.05 14.67 -6.13
C GLN A 413 -30.62 16.09 -6.32
N GLU A 414 -29.97 16.96 -7.06
CA GLU A 414 -30.51 18.31 -7.33
C GLU A 414 -31.49 18.32 -8.52
N ALA A 415 -31.31 17.47 -9.49
CA ALA A 415 -32.22 17.38 -10.65
C ALA A 415 -33.60 16.81 -10.30
N ALA A 416 -33.74 16.04 -9.22
CA ALA A 416 -35.00 15.46 -8.78
C ALA A 416 -35.89 16.40 -7.93
N ARG A 417 -35.36 17.53 -7.45
CA ARG A 417 -36.11 18.49 -6.61
C ARG A 417 -36.68 19.68 -7.36
N GLY A 418 -36.47 19.78 -8.66
CA GLY A 418 -36.77 21.00 -9.46
C GLY A 418 -37.91 20.92 -10.48
N ARG A 419 -38.84 19.98 -10.41
CA ARG A 419 -40.03 20.03 -11.29
C ARG A 419 -41.30 19.62 -10.57
N ARG A 420 -42.00 20.60 -10.01
CA ARG A 420 -43.47 20.53 -9.86
C ARG A 420 -44.11 21.23 -11.07
N PRO A 421 -45.04 20.60 -11.81
CA PRO A 421 -45.73 21.28 -12.90
C PRO A 421 -46.76 22.23 -12.29
N GLY A 422 -46.62 23.51 -12.61
CA GLY A 422 -47.63 24.54 -12.32
C GLY A 422 -48.89 24.31 -13.13
N GLN A 423 -50.02 24.27 -12.46
CA GLN A 423 -51.36 24.26 -13.05
C GLN A 423 -51.59 25.58 -13.80
N ALA A 424 -51.80 25.45 -15.10
CA ALA A 424 -52.27 26.56 -15.92
C ALA A 424 -53.76 26.84 -15.61
N ARG A 425 -54.07 28.01 -15.07
CA ARG A 425 -55.45 28.59 -15.06
C ARG A 425 -55.74 29.18 -16.44
N ARG A 426 -56.87 28.80 -17.02
CA ARG A 426 -57.46 29.46 -18.23
C ARG A 426 -58.11 30.76 -17.80
N PRO A 427 -58.04 31.84 -18.58
CA PRO A 427 -58.88 33.00 -18.43
C PRO A 427 -60.18 32.84 -19.18
N GLU A 428 -61.24 33.39 -18.55
CA GLU A 428 -62.48 33.76 -19.23
C GLU A 428 -62.31 35.06 -20.01
#